data_8af2709ebd36f19f3b227f74ecff14d0
#
_entry.id   8af2709ebd36f19f3b227f74ecff14d0
#
_cell.length_a   1.000
_cell.length_b   1.000
_cell.length_c   1.000
_cell.angle_alpha   90.00
_cell.angle_beta   90.00
_cell.angle_gamma   90.00
#
_symmetry.space_group_name_H-M   'P 1'
#
loop_
_entity.id
_entity.type
_entity.pdbx_description
1 polymer ?
#
loop_
_entity_poly.entity_id
_entity_poly.type
_entity_poly.pdbx_seq_one_letter_code
_entity_poly.pdbx_strand_id
1 'polypeptide(L)'
;MFGCLVGSEMCIRDSANAEEMVEAGVSGPNVRAAGVNYDIRWAHPYSVYDEIDWEPAVEKPTSVKGADCYDRYRVRIEEMRQSCRMLLDAIEKIPGGKNTHYSSGDEMIYTKAPTRAPEGATGFSNYECTRGASQFYVQGGGEGRGKMPYRLSIRSPMFITIPFVAKTMIGYKVADIPAIMGSFDPCIGETDR
;
A
#
# COMPACT_ATOMS: atom_id res chain seq x y z
N MET A 1 1.94 22.49 31.04
CA MET A 1 3.16 21.72 30.73
C MET A 1 2.88 20.51 29.84
N PHE A 2 1.75 20.47 29.12
CA PHE A 2 1.35 19.37 28.22
C PHE A 2 1.48 19.74 26.72
N GLY A 3 1.84 20.98 26.41
CA GLY A 3 1.96 21.43 25.02
C GLY A 3 3.28 21.08 24.33
N CYS A 4 4.27 20.59 25.05
CA CYS A 4 5.61 20.31 24.53
C CYS A 4 5.82 18.87 24.01
N LEU A 5 4.89 17.95 24.31
CA LEU A 5 5.06 16.55 23.96
C LEU A 5 4.50 16.16 22.58
N VAL A 6 3.67 17.01 21.99
CA VAL A 6 2.94 16.64 20.74
C VAL A 6 3.35 17.50 19.54
N GLY A 7 3.92 18.69 19.74
CA GLY A 7 4.12 19.60 18.62
C GLY A 7 5.55 19.69 18.08
N SER A 8 6.55 19.82 18.93
CA SER A 8 7.91 20.11 18.47
C SER A 8 8.83 18.89 18.40
N GLU A 9 8.55 17.83 19.16
CA GLU A 9 9.38 16.64 19.17
C GLU A 9 8.92 15.56 18.17
N MET A 10 7.63 15.52 17.81
CA MET A 10 7.14 14.63 16.74
C MET A 10 7.63 15.07 15.35
N CYS A 11 7.85 16.36 15.15
CA CYS A 11 8.32 16.91 13.86
C CYS A 11 9.83 16.75 13.61
N ILE A 12 10.59 16.20 14.54
CA ILE A 12 12.06 16.08 14.42
C ILE A 12 12.50 14.62 14.51
N ARG A 13 11.60 13.73 14.90
CA ARG A 13 11.90 12.31 15.09
C ARG A 13 11.75 11.56 13.79
N ASP A 14 12.85 10.90 13.42
CA ASP A 14 12.83 9.94 12.34
C ASP A 14 12.55 10.56 10.96
N SER A 15 13.27 11.64 10.64
CA SER A 15 13.22 12.24 9.32
C SER A 15 13.85 11.28 8.30
N ALA A 16 13.06 10.79 7.38
CA ALA A 16 13.51 9.93 6.31
C ALA A 16 13.54 10.70 4.99
N ASN A 17 14.70 10.71 4.34
CA ASN A 17 14.87 11.38 3.06
C ASN A 17 14.17 10.60 1.94
N ALA A 18 13.57 11.32 0.99
CA ALA A 18 12.91 10.75 -0.17
C ALA A 18 13.84 9.85 -1.00
N GLU A 19 15.08 10.29 -1.24
CA GLU A 19 16.06 9.54 -2.00
C GLU A 19 16.40 8.21 -1.32
N GLU A 20 16.67 8.23 -0.01
CA GLU A 20 16.97 7.03 0.77
C GLU A 20 15.80 6.04 0.80
N MET A 21 14.56 6.55 0.86
CA MET A 21 13.35 5.71 0.80
C MET A 21 13.21 5.03 -0.56
N VAL A 22 13.42 5.78 -1.64
CA VAL A 22 13.33 5.25 -3.02
C VAL A 22 14.43 4.24 -3.27
N GLU A 23 15.68 4.52 -2.88
CA GLU A 23 16.81 3.60 -3.00
C GLU A 23 16.57 2.30 -2.21
N ALA A 24 15.98 2.41 -1.02
CA ALA A 24 15.61 1.24 -0.23
C ALA A 24 14.40 0.46 -0.82
N GLY A 25 13.70 1.02 -1.80
CA GLY A 25 12.51 0.43 -2.41
C GLY A 25 11.25 0.56 -1.57
N VAL A 26 11.21 1.49 -0.62
CA VAL A 26 10.01 1.83 0.15
C VAL A 26 8.95 2.40 -0.78
N SER A 27 7.69 2.10 -0.55
CA SER A 27 6.55 2.54 -1.36
C SER A 27 5.36 2.93 -0.49
N GLY A 28 4.31 3.43 -1.14
CA GLY A 28 3.04 3.74 -0.48
C GLY A 28 3.05 5.06 0.30
N PRO A 29 2.22 5.17 1.35
CA PRO A 29 2.05 6.40 2.11
C PRO A 29 3.35 6.97 2.67
N ASN A 30 4.30 6.11 3.01
CA ASN A 30 5.58 6.53 3.59
C ASN A 30 6.41 7.36 2.60
N VAL A 31 6.47 6.94 1.35
CA VAL A 31 7.19 7.67 0.28
C VAL A 31 6.41 8.91 -0.14
N ARG A 32 5.09 8.84 -0.18
CA ARG A 32 4.24 10.00 -0.47
C ARG A 32 4.33 11.08 0.60
N ALA A 33 4.55 10.70 1.86
CA ALA A 33 4.86 11.64 2.94
C ALA A 33 6.19 12.38 2.72
N ALA A 34 7.13 11.77 2.02
CA ALA A 34 8.41 12.40 1.64
C ALA A 34 8.33 13.27 0.36
N GLY A 35 7.13 13.44 -0.20
CA GLY A 35 6.90 14.28 -1.38
C GLY A 35 7.05 13.56 -2.72
N VAL A 36 7.22 12.24 -2.72
CA VAL A 36 7.31 11.45 -3.95
C VAL A 36 5.91 11.10 -4.44
N ASN A 37 5.57 11.58 -5.63
CA ASN A 37 4.28 11.27 -6.26
C ASN A 37 4.34 9.90 -6.94
N TYR A 38 4.17 8.84 -6.15
CA TYR A 38 4.12 7.47 -6.66
C TYR A 38 3.00 6.67 -5.98
N ASP A 39 2.08 6.19 -6.81
CA ASP A 39 1.00 5.29 -6.43
C ASP A 39 0.72 4.38 -7.64
N ILE A 40 0.67 3.06 -7.42
CA ILE A 40 0.47 2.09 -8.51
C ILE A 40 -0.88 2.28 -9.17
N ARG A 41 -1.90 2.62 -8.40
CA ARG A 41 -3.26 2.86 -8.93
C ARG A 41 -3.30 4.00 -9.95
N TRP A 42 -2.39 4.96 -9.81
CA TRP A 42 -2.26 6.10 -10.70
C TRP A 42 -1.24 5.88 -11.81
N ALA A 43 -0.09 5.26 -11.49
CA ALA A 43 1.00 5.03 -12.45
C ALA A 43 0.70 3.87 -13.42
N HIS A 44 -0.02 2.85 -12.94
CA HIS A 44 -0.43 1.66 -13.68
C HIS A 44 -1.86 1.28 -13.29
N PRO A 45 -2.86 2.05 -13.78
CA PRO A 45 -4.25 1.86 -13.40
C PRO A 45 -4.74 0.42 -13.61
N TYR A 46 -5.50 -0.06 -12.68
CA TYR A 46 -6.18 -1.36 -12.74
C TYR A 46 -7.58 -1.25 -12.20
N SER A 47 -8.45 -2.23 -12.53
CA SER A 47 -9.87 -2.18 -12.17
C SER A 47 -10.54 -0.94 -12.75
N VAL A 48 -11.11 -0.07 -11.94
CA VAL A 48 -11.85 1.16 -12.33
C VAL A 48 -11.11 2.44 -11.96
N TYR A 49 -9.85 2.36 -11.57
CA TYR A 49 -9.11 3.54 -11.12
C TYR A 49 -8.83 4.58 -12.21
N ASP A 50 -8.85 4.18 -13.48
CA ASP A 50 -8.74 5.06 -14.64
C ASP A 50 -10.07 5.78 -14.98
N GLU A 51 -11.19 5.31 -14.44
CA GLU A 51 -12.51 5.91 -14.64
C GLU A 51 -12.90 6.91 -13.53
N ILE A 52 -12.14 6.92 -12.42
CA ILE A 52 -12.36 7.78 -11.26
C ILE A 52 -11.43 8.99 -11.36
N ASP A 53 -11.97 10.18 -11.13
CA ASP A 53 -11.18 11.42 -11.06
C ASP A 53 -10.53 11.55 -9.68
N TRP A 54 -9.24 11.27 -9.60
CA TRP A 54 -8.46 11.33 -8.36
C TRP A 54 -6.98 11.53 -8.64
N GLU A 55 -6.27 12.01 -7.64
CA GLU A 55 -4.81 12.14 -7.65
C GLU A 55 -4.23 11.55 -6.36
N PRO A 56 -3.01 10.98 -6.38
CA PRO A 56 -2.36 10.50 -5.17
C PRO A 56 -2.21 11.60 -4.11
N ALA A 57 -2.47 11.27 -2.87
CA ALA A 57 -2.23 12.17 -1.77
C ALA A 57 -0.72 12.27 -1.50
N VAL A 58 -0.12 13.40 -1.85
CA VAL A 58 1.30 13.67 -1.65
C VAL A 58 1.46 14.87 -0.74
N GLU A 59 2.21 14.70 0.32
CA GLU A 59 2.52 15.78 1.27
C GLU A 59 3.92 16.33 1.03
N LYS A 60 4.08 17.61 1.33
CA LYS A 60 5.41 18.21 1.40
C LYS A 60 5.96 18.01 2.81
N PRO A 61 7.17 17.45 2.96
CA PRO A 61 7.78 17.30 4.26
C PRO A 61 7.83 18.62 5.01
N THR A 62 7.46 18.60 6.29
CA THR A 62 7.54 19.77 7.17
C THR A 62 8.96 20.04 7.63
N SER A 63 9.80 19.00 7.64
CA SER A 63 11.21 19.08 7.99
C SER A 63 12.11 19.18 6.75
N VAL A 64 13.15 19.97 6.84
CA VAL A 64 14.21 20.07 5.82
C VAL A 64 14.96 18.73 5.64
N LYS A 65 14.93 17.86 6.65
CA LYS A 65 15.62 16.58 6.65
C LYS A 65 14.82 15.45 5.97
N GLY A 66 13.55 15.69 5.64
CA GLY A 66 12.67 14.70 5.03
C GLY A 66 11.37 14.49 5.83
N ALA A 67 10.61 13.46 5.46
CA ALA A 67 9.35 13.13 6.12
C ALA A 67 9.57 12.58 7.52
N ASP A 68 8.86 13.13 8.48
CA ASP A 68 8.84 12.68 9.88
C ASP A 68 7.56 11.92 10.25
N CYS A 69 7.40 11.54 11.50
CA CYS A 69 6.22 10.84 12.00
C CYS A 69 4.93 11.62 11.74
N TYR A 70 4.98 12.95 11.84
CA TYR A 70 3.81 13.81 11.64
C TYR A 70 3.42 13.89 10.16
N ASP A 71 4.38 13.97 9.24
CA ASP A 71 4.12 13.96 7.81
C ASP A 71 3.50 12.63 7.36
N ARG A 72 3.99 11.50 7.89
CA ARG A 72 3.39 10.19 7.64
C ARG A 72 1.96 10.06 8.20
N TYR A 73 1.67 10.72 9.29
CA TYR A 73 0.30 10.82 9.81
C TYR A 73 -0.58 11.67 8.90
N ARG A 74 -0.12 12.84 8.48
CA ARG A 74 -0.87 13.77 7.63
C ARG A 74 -1.26 13.15 6.30
N VAL A 75 -0.32 12.49 5.62
CA VAL A 75 -0.61 11.84 4.33
C VAL A 75 -1.71 10.79 4.46
N ARG A 76 -1.73 10.01 5.53
CA ARG A 76 -2.78 9.00 5.76
C ARG A 76 -4.16 9.62 6.00
N ILE A 77 -4.22 10.75 6.69
CA ILE A 77 -5.48 11.48 6.86
C ILE A 77 -5.99 11.98 5.49
N GLU A 78 -5.11 12.50 4.65
CA GLU A 78 -5.52 12.97 3.32
C GLU A 78 -5.91 11.79 2.40
N GLU A 79 -5.21 10.68 2.48
CA GLU A 79 -5.60 9.44 1.77
C GLU A 79 -7.00 8.94 2.19
N MET A 80 -7.32 9.01 3.48
CA MET A 80 -8.68 8.67 3.95
C MET A 80 -9.74 9.61 3.37
N ARG A 81 -9.47 10.92 3.36
CA ARG A 81 -10.39 11.89 2.76
C ARG A 81 -10.60 11.64 1.27
N GLN A 82 -9.51 11.35 0.57
CA GLN A 82 -9.55 11.04 -0.85
C GLN A 82 -10.29 9.74 -1.13
N SER A 83 -10.06 8.71 -0.33
CA SER A 83 -10.81 7.46 -0.43
C SER A 83 -12.31 7.65 -0.26
N CYS A 84 -12.74 8.54 0.66
CA CYS A 84 -14.15 8.89 0.81
C CYS A 84 -14.71 9.57 -0.46
N ARG A 85 -13.96 10.48 -1.08
CA ARG A 85 -14.38 11.13 -2.35
C ARG A 85 -14.50 10.12 -3.48
N MET A 86 -13.50 9.23 -3.62
CA MET A 86 -13.52 8.15 -4.61
C MET A 86 -14.71 7.20 -4.41
N LEU A 87 -15.04 6.87 -3.16
CA LEU A 87 -16.20 6.04 -2.86
C LEU A 87 -17.52 6.72 -3.26
N LEU A 88 -17.67 8.02 -3.02
CA LEU A 88 -18.84 8.77 -3.43
C LEU A 88 -18.99 8.79 -4.96
N ASP A 89 -17.90 9.08 -5.68
CA ASP A 89 -17.88 9.05 -7.14
C ASP A 89 -18.19 7.66 -7.70
N ALA A 90 -17.61 6.62 -7.11
CA ALA A 90 -17.89 5.24 -7.51
C ALA A 90 -19.35 4.84 -7.29
N ILE A 91 -19.97 5.26 -6.18
CA ILE A 91 -21.38 4.99 -5.89
C ILE A 91 -22.29 5.66 -6.94
N GLU A 92 -21.97 6.88 -7.35
CA GLU A 92 -22.74 7.60 -8.39
C GLU A 92 -22.59 6.94 -9.77
N LYS A 93 -21.44 6.33 -10.05
CA LYS A 93 -21.15 5.66 -11.33
C LYS A 93 -21.60 4.21 -11.39
N ILE A 94 -22.02 3.60 -10.28
CA ILE A 94 -22.53 2.23 -10.29
C ILE A 94 -23.76 2.17 -11.20
N PRO A 95 -23.76 1.31 -12.25
CA PRO A 95 -24.90 1.19 -13.14
C PRO A 95 -26.15 0.76 -12.35
N GLY A 96 -27.17 1.62 -12.34
CA GLY A 96 -28.45 1.28 -11.76
C GLY A 96 -29.14 0.21 -12.61
N GLY A 97 -29.59 -0.87 -12.01
CA GLY A 97 -30.32 -1.91 -12.71
C GLY A 97 -30.73 -3.06 -11.79
N LYS A 98 -31.63 -3.92 -12.29
CA LYS A 98 -32.09 -5.11 -11.57
C LYS A 98 -31.00 -6.20 -11.37
N ASN A 99 -29.84 -5.99 -11.94
CA ASN A 99 -28.72 -6.94 -11.94
C ASN A 99 -27.67 -6.56 -10.90
N THR A 100 -28.11 -6.38 -9.67
CA THR A 100 -27.19 -6.63 -8.58
C THR A 100 -26.92 -8.14 -8.58
N HIS A 101 -25.67 -8.51 -8.57
CA HIS A 101 -25.18 -9.91 -8.61
C HIS A 101 -25.76 -10.86 -7.54
N TYR A 102 -26.75 -10.41 -6.81
CA TYR A 102 -27.49 -11.13 -5.77
C TYR A 102 -28.96 -11.36 -6.10
N SER A 103 -29.48 -10.87 -7.24
CA SER A 103 -30.83 -11.23 -7.67
C SER A 103 -30.79 -12.59 -8.35
N SER A 104 -31.39 -13.56 -7.69
CA SER A 104 -31.63 -14.90 -8.19
C SER A 104 -32.10 -14.91 -9.64
N GLY A 105 -31.31 -15.43 -10.56
CA GLY A 105 -31.73 -15.78 -11.90
C GLY A 105 -30.87 -15.36 -13.06
N ASP A 106 -30.02 -14.38 -12.92
CA ASP A 106 -29.07 -14.04 -13.97
C ASP A 106 -27.76 -14.75 -13.73
N GLU A 107 -27.24 -15.39 -14.77
CA GLU A 107 -25.96 -16.08 -14.75
C GLU A 107 -24.91 -15.16 -14.16
N MET A 108 -24.49 -15.45 -12.94
CA MET A 108 -23.24 -14.93 -12.46
C MET A 108 -22.18 -15.36 -13.46
N ILE A 109 -21.56 -14.41 -14.14
CA ILE A 109 -20.39 -14.66 -14.97
C ILE A 109 -19.23 -15.06 -14.05
N TYR A 110 -19.40 -16.10 -13.30
CA TYR A 110 -18.29 -16.88 -12.81
C TYR A 110 -17.82 -17.71 -13.99
N THR A 111 -16.92 -17.17 -14.78
CA THR A 111 -15.99 -18.03 -15.48
C THR A 111 -15.40 -18.93 -14.41
N LYS A 112 -15.80 -20.19 -14.39
CA LYS A 112 -15.15 -21.19 -13.53
C LYS A 112 -13.66 -21.10 -13.86
N ALA A 113 -12.91 -20.41 -13.00
CA ALA A 113 -11.47 -20.37 -13.12
C ALA A 113 -11.00 -21.84 -13.23
N PRO A 114 -10.15 -22.17 -14.19
CA PRO A 114 -9.67 -23.54 -14.32
C PRO A 114 -9.09 -23.98 -12.98
N THR A 115 -9.54 -25.12 -12.47
CA THR A 115 -9.12 -25.62 -11.16
C THR A 115 -7.64 -25.99 -11.11
N ARG A 116 -6.98 -25.98 -12.25
CA ARG A 116 -5.55 -26.28 -12.41
C ARG A 116 -4.94 -25.33 -13.42
N ALA A 117 -3.83 -24.70 -13.05
CA ALA A 117 -3.04 -23.92 -13.99
C ALA A 117 -2.17 -24.88 -14.84
N PRO A 118 -2.05 -24.65 -16.16
CA PRO A 118 -1.13 -25.41 -17.01
C PRO A 118 0.29 -25.35 -16.47
N GLU A 119 1.06 -26.40 -16.77
CA GLU A 119 2.48 -26.42 -16.41
C GLU A 119 3.23 -25.26 -17.11
N GLY A 120 4.05 -24.55 -16.33
CA GLY A 120 4.82 -23.43 -16.84
C GLY A 120 4.02 -22.14 -17.07
N ALA A 121 2.69 -22.15 -16.94
CA ALA A 121 1.91 -20.91 -16.99
C ALA A 121 2.32 -19.97 -15.86
N THR A 122 2.58 -18.72 -16.19
CA THR A 122 2.99 -17.71 -15.22
C THR A 122 1.95 -16.59 -15.13
N GLY A 123 1.74 -16.08 -13.92
CA GLY A 123 0.91 -14.92 -13.65
C GLY A 123 1.68 -13.92 -12.80
N PHE A 124 1.53 -12.65 -13.12
CA PHE A 124 2.06 -11.55 -12.32
C PHE A 124 0.94 -10.57 -12.01
N SER A 125 0.87 -10.11 -10.77
CA SER A 125 -0.05 -9.07 -10.33
C SER A 125 0.69 -8.05 -9.49
N ASN A 126 0.36 -6.79 -9.70
CA ASN A 126 0.90 -5.65 -8.98
C ASN A 126 -0.26 -4.74 -8.59
N TYR A 127 -0.35 -4.39 -7.32
CA TYR A 127 -1.40 -3.50 -6.82
C TYR A 127 -0.92 -2.68 -5.62
N GLU A 128 -1.57 -1.56 -5.39
CA GLU A 128 -1.33 -0.74 -4.20
C GLU A 128 -2.15 -1.29 -3.04
N CYS A 129 -1.48 -1.73 -1.99
CA CYS A 129 -2.13 -2.01 -0.71
C CYS A 129 -1.99 -0.81 0.24
N THR A 130 -2.61 -0.87 1.39
CA THR A 130 -2.61 0.22 2.38
C THR A 130 -1.21 0.67 2.82
N ARG A 131 -0.21 -0.18 2.64
CA ARG A 131 1.18 0.06 3.05
C ARG A 131 2.13 0.28 1.89
N GLY A 132 1.64 0.14 0.66
CA GLY A 132 2.41 0.38 -0.56
C GLY A 132 2.30 -0.73 -1.59
N ALA A 133 3.25 -0.79 -2.50
CA ALA A 133 3.28 -1.70 -3.63
C ALA A 133 3.41 -3.16 -3.22
N SER A 134 2.41 -3.96 -3.53
CA SER A 134 2.42 -5.41 -3.33
C SER A 134 2.45 -6.13 -4.67
N GLN A 135 3.29 -7.15 -4.80
CA GLN A 135 3.50 -7.89 -6.04
C GLN A 135 3.40 -9.39 -5.79
N PHE A 136 2.73 -10.07 -6.69
CA PHE A 136 2.58 -11.52 -6.68
C PHE A 136 3.05 -12.10 -8.00
N TYR A 137 3.90 -13.10 -7.93
CA TYR A 137 4.29 -13.91 -9.05
C TYR A 137 3.92 -15.36 -8.76
N VAL A 138 3.20 -15.99 -9.66
CA VAL A 138 2.74 -17.37 -9.54
C VAL A 138 3.14 -18.14 -10.79
N GLN A 139 3.63 -19.37 -10.62
CA GLN A 139 3.88 -20.31 -11.70
C GLN A 139 3.05 -21.58 -11.49
N GLY A 140 2.35 -21.99 -12.52
CA GLY A 140 1.50 -23.19 -12.50
C GLY A 140 2.30 -24.46 -12.33
N GLY A 141 1.77 -25.40 -11.52
CA GLY A 141 2.43 -26.66 -11.17
C GLY A 141 2.18 -27.82 -12.14
N GLY A 142 1.25 -27.66 -13.10
CA GLY A 142 0.86 -28.73 -14.01
C GLY A 142 0.11 -29.90 -13.37
N GLU A 143 -0.09 -30.96 -14.13
CA GLU A 143 -0.89 -32.11 -13.70
C GLU A 143 -0.26 -32.88 -12.52
N GLY A 144 1.05 -32.97 -12.46
CA GLY A 144 1.78 -33.69 -11.42
C GLY A 144 1.70 -33.09 -10.02
N ARG A 145 1.31 -31.82 -9.88
CA ARG A 145 1.19 -31.10 -8.59
C ARG A 145 -0.24 -30.80 -8.15
N GLY A 146 -1.24 -31.27 -8.90
CA GLY A 146 -2.64 -31.04 -8.57
C GLY A 146 -3.02 -29.56 -8.64
N LYS A 147 -3.50 -29.00 -7.52
CA LYS A 147 -3.91 -27.59 -7.42
C LYS A 147 -2.81 -26.67 -6.88
N MET A 148 -1.65 -27.20 -6.55
CA MET A 148 -0.56 -26.40 -5.95
C MET A 148 0.28 -25.70 -7.02
N PRO A 149 0.66 -24.44 -6.81
CA PRO A 149 1.58 -23.77 -7.71
C PRO A 149 2.98 -24.42 -7.63
N TYR A 150 3.72 -24.34 -8.73
CA TYR A 150 5.14 -24.72 -8.74
C TYR A 150 5.97 -23.73 -7.92
N ARG A 151 5.68 -22.44 -8.10
CA ARG A 151 6.35 -21.35 -7.40
C ARG A 151 5.36 -20.22 -7.12
N LEU A 152 5.44 -19.69 -5.90
CA LEU A 152 4.81 -18.44 -5.49
C LEU A 152 5.89 -17.52 -4.94
N SER A 153 5.93 -16.29 -5.43
CA SER A 153 6.79 -15.23 -4.88
C SER A 153 5.94 -14.02 -4.56
N ILE A 154 6.04 -13.55 -3.34
CA ILE A 154 5.29 -12.40 -2.84
C ILE A 154 6.29 -11.32 -2.44
N ARG A 155 6.16 -10.11 -3.04
CA ARG A 155 6.86 -8.92 -2.58
C ARG A 155 5.89 -8.08 -1.76
N SER A 156 6.04 -8.15 -0.46
CA SER A 156 5.29 -7.31 0.47
C SER A 156 6.00 -5.96 0.67
N PRO A 157 5.29 -4.84 0.75
CA PRO A 157 5.89 -3.54 1.01
C PRO A 157 6.56 -3.50 2.39
N MET A 158 5.99 -4.17 3.39
CA MET A 158 6.55 -4.15 4.75
C MET A 158 7.86 -4.93 4.88
N PHE A 159 8.05 -5.97 4.09
CA PHE A 159 9.31 -6.71 4.08
C PHE A 159 10.52 -5.82 3.72
N ILE A 160 10.28 -4.80 2.91
CA ILE A 160 11.28 -3.81 2.52
C ILE A 160 11.33 -2.65 3.52
N THR A 161 10.17 -2.22 4.02
CA THR A 161 10.08 -1.06 4.90
C THR A 161 10.68 -1.33 6.27
N ILE A 162 10.54 -2.53 6.84
CA ILE A 162 11.06 -2.85 8.19
C ILE A 162 12.57 -2.68 8.32
N PRO A 163 13.42 -3.21 7.43
CA PRO A 163 14.85 -2.94 7.47
C PRO A 163 15.20 -1.46 7.37
N PHE A 164 14.45 -0.71 6.57
CA PHE A 164 14.61 0.73 6.47
C PHE A 164 14.28 1.43 7.80
N VAL A 165 13.14 1.07 8.43
CA VAL A 165 12.73 1.60 9.73
C VAL A 165 13.78 1.30 10.82
N ALA A 166 14.31 0.08 10.83
CA ALA A 166 15.37 -0.28 11.77
C ALA A 166 16.61 0.62 11.63
N LYS A 167 16.95 1.00 10.41
CA LYS A 167 18.06 1.93 10.12
C LYS A 167 17.74 3.35 10.59
N THR A 168 16.50 3.82 10.41
CA THR A 168 16.10 5.18 10.82
C THR A 168 16.02 5.34 12.35
N MET A 169 15.83 4.25 13.09
CA MET A 169 15.80 4.28 14.57
C MET A 169 17.15 4.53 15.24
N ILE A 170 18.24 4.37 14.51
CA ILE A 170 19.61 4.50 15.07
C ILE A 170 19.84 5.95 15.49
N GLY A 171 20.23 6.14 16.77
CA GLY A 171 20.49 7.45 17.36
C GLY A 171 19.32 8.06 18.12
N TYR A 172 18.12 7.43 18.08
CA TYR A 172 16.96 7.86 18.85
C TYR A 172 16.85 7.14 20.20
N LYS A 173 16.02 7.68 21.09
CA LYS A 173 15.79 7.08 22.41
C LYS A 173 14.91 5.82 22.25
N VAL A 174 15.13 4.84 23.12
CA VAL A 174 14.30 3.61 23.15
C VAL A 174 12.81 3.92 23.34
N ALA A 175 12.48 4.98 24.08
CA ALA A 175 11.10 5.44 24.26
C ALA A 175 10.43 5.95 22.96
N ASP A 176 11.21 6.29 21.95
CA ASP A 176 10.71 6.80 20.67
C ASP A 176 10.39 5.68 19.67
N ILE A 177 10.96 4.49 19.90
CA ILE A 177 10.78 3.34 19.01
C ILE A 177 9.32 3.04 18.70
N PRO A 178 8.38 2.97 19.68
CA PRO A 178 6.98 2.72 19.38
C PRO A 178 6.34 3.78 18.49
N ALA A 179 6.70 5.06 18.67
CA ALA A 179 6.17 6.15 17.86
C ALA A 179 6.71 6.09 16.42
N ILE A 180 8.01 5.86 16.26
CA ILE A 180 8.66 5.72 14.96
C ILE A 180 8.06 4.51 14.23
N MET A 181 8.06 3.34 14.85
CA MET A 181 7.47 2.14 14.26
C MET A 181 6.00 2.33 13.90
N GLY A 182 5.18 2.83 14.83
CA GLY A 182 3.76 3.06 14.61
C GLY A 182 3.49 4.01 13.45
N SER A 183 4.37 5.00 13.21
CA SER A 183 4.23 5.93 12.10
C SER A 183 4.41 5.28 10.71
N PHE A 184 5.17 4.20 10.61
CA PHE A 184 5.34 3.43 9.39
C PHE A 184 4.22 2.39 9.17
N ASP A 185 3.34 2.20 10.15
CA ASP A 185 2.21 1.27 10.10
C ASP A 185 2.63 -0.18 9.76
N PRO A 186 3.46 -0.84 10.59
CA PRO A 186 3.94 -2.18 10.30
C PRO A 186 2.83 -3.22 10.35
N CYS A 187 2.78 -4.09 9.35
CA CYS A 187 1.95 -5.28 9.33
C CYS A 187 2.80 -6.53 9.45
N ILE A 188 2.67 -7.26 10.55
CA ILE A 188 3.46 -8.46 10.80
C ILE A 188 3.11 -9.57 9.80
N GLY A 189 1.82 -9.74 9.46
CA GLY A 189 1.38 -10.71 8.48
C GLY A 189 1.96 -10.47 7.08
N GLU A 190 2.09 -9.20 6.66
CA GLU A 190 2.75 -8.87 5.40
C GLU A 190 4.27 -9.12 5.44
N THR A 191 4.87 -9.07 6.60
CA THR A 191 6.31 -9.29 6.77
C THR A 191 6.64 -10.77 6.76
N ASP A 192 5.79 -11.59 7.36
CA ASP A 192 6.00 -13.03 7.53
C ASP A 192 5.63 -13.83 6.25
N ARG A 193 4.82 -13.30 5.36
CA ARG A 193 4.40 -13.87 4.04
C ARG A 193 3.74 -15.22 4.10
#